data_9e51d72ad624df43a039bb35997700fc
#
_entry.id   9e51d72ad624df43a039bb35997700fc
#
_cell.length_a   1.000
_cell.length_b   1.000
_cell.length_c   1.000
_cell.angle_alpha   90.00
_cell.angle_beta   90.00
_cell.angle_gamma   90.00
#
_symmetry.space_group_name_H-M   'P 1'
#
loop_
_entity.id
_entity.type
_entity.pdbx_description
1 polymer ?
#
loop_
_entity_poly.entity_id
_entity_poly.type
_entity_poly.pdbx_seq_one_letter_code
_entity_poly.pdbx_strand_id
1 'polypeptide(L)'
;MEKNTPTKIRDKAALGFTLITAILVLVFSSSFDTIPAEYGFMTTYAETDTDNDGIKDLIDIDDDNDGIIDSIEDENPDGDNNPLTYPSDFDNDGVPNHLDVDSDNDGIIDNVEAQPTHGYIAPSGIDSDGNGLDDNYEETPGSCGGLVPIDSDLDSYPDYLDIDSDNDGILDNVEAQTTAGFQAPCGMDSDGNGLDDHYEESPGSCGGLLPVNTDGDSQPDYRDIDSDNDGILDNVEAQEAASFQPPCGMDSDGNGLDDHYENTPGSGEGLHPINSDNDPNPNFRDIDSENDGLPDNIEAQTTSGYILPSGLDNDKDGLDNAYEGTGDQGLTPENTDGTDEPDYLDSDTDNDLVPDNNEGNDFNFDGVPDQTFTGTDTDEDGLDDGYEGSNLNDPYLVNDEITDPATDLPDTDGTEDVNYRDIDDDGDGLDTPDEDTNGDGDPTNDDTSGNGTPDYLDPDTTNSDPDTDGDGVKDST
;
A
#
# COMPACT_ATOMS: atom_id res chain seq x y z
N MET A 1 -28.65 40.02 -50.26
CA MET A 1 -29.32 40.22 -48.96
C MET A 1 -30.34 39.09 -48.83
N GLU A 2 -29.96 37.95 -48.30
CA GLU A 2 -30.89 36.87 -48.02
C GLU A 2 -30.96 36.70 -46.49
N LYS A 3 -32.17 36.65 -45.99
CA LYS A 3 -32.47 36.49 -44.57
C LYS A 3 -32.47 35.00 -44.22
N ASN A 4 -31.53 34.58 -43.43
CA ASN A 4 -31.62 33.26 -42.77
C ASN A 4 -32.53 33.36 -41.56
N THR A 5 -33.61 32.64 -41.60
CA THR A 5 -34.53 32.37 -40.49
C THR A 5 -34.05 31.18 -39.69
N PRO A 6 -34.03 31.19 -38.36
CA PRO A 6 -33.72 30.01 -37.55
C PRO A 6 -35.01 29.15 -37.42
N THR A 7 -34.93 27.91 -37.87
CA THR A 7 -36.02 26.93 -37.69
C THR A 7 -35.43 25.60 -37.20
N LYS A 8 -36.00 25.09 -36.12
CA LYS A 8 -35.91 23.72 -35.55
C LYS A 8 -35.01 23.49 -34.34
N ILE A 9 -35.43 23.96 -33.19
CA ILE A 9 -35.07 23.36 -31.89
C ILE A 9 -36.35 23.14 -31.03
N ARG A 10 -37.50 23.00 -31.59
CA ARG A 10 -38.75 22.83 -30.83
C ARG A 10 -39.40 21.44 -30.91
N ASP A 11 -38.88 20.57 -31.74
CA ASP A 11 -39.57 19.30 -32.03
C ASP A 11 -38.98 18.07 -31.28
N LYS A 12 -37.80 18.18 -30.65
CA LYS A 12 -37.23 17.03 -29.94
C LYS A 12 -37.75 16.89 -28.49
N ALA A 13 -37.99 18.01 -27.81
CA ALA A 13 -38.53 17.98 -26.44
C ALA A 13 -40.00 17.51 -26.36
N ALA A 14 -40.76 17.64 -27.45
CA ALA A 14 -42.14 17.17 -27.48
C ALA A 14 -42.26 15.67 -27.82
N LEU A 15 -41.21 15.06 -28.39
CA LEU A 15 -41.21 13.62 -28.72
C LEU A 15 -40.86 12.75 -27.52
N GLY A 16 -39.91 13.21 -26.66
CA GLY A 16 -39.55 12.51 -25.45
C GLY A 16 -40.69 12.42 -24.44
N PHE A 17 -41.38 13.56 -24.21
CA PHE A 17 -42.53 13.58 -23.27
C PHE A 17 -43.72 12.74 -23.73
N THR A 18 -43.87 12.51 -25.05
CA THR A 18 -44.95 11.69 -25.60
C THR A 18 -44.61 10.20 -25.53
N LEU A 19 -43.33 9.86 -25.49
CA LEU A 19 -42.85 8.46 -25.39
C LEU A 19 -42.97 7.91 -23.97
N ILE A 20 -42.55 8.68 -22.96
CA ILE A 20 -42.64 8.31 -21.54
C ILE A 20 -44.14 8.11 -21.15
N THR A 21 -45.01 8.99 -21.59
CA THR A 21 -46.47 8.82 -21.33
C THR A 21 -47.08 7.60 -22.06
N ALA A 22 -46.49 7.17 -23.17
CA ALA A 22 -46.96 5.98 -23.91
C ALA A 22 -46.47 4.67 -23.22
N ILE A 23 -45.27 4.66 -22.63
CA ILE A 23 -44.72 3.50 -21.90
C ILE A 23 -45.52 3.30 -20.59
N LEU A 24 -45.79 4.35 -19.84
CA LEU A 24 -46.58 4.27 -18.58
C LEU A 24 -48.02 3.80 -18.84
N VAL A 25 -48.60 4.04 -20.00
CA VAL A 25 -49.95 3.56 -20.37
C VAL A 25 -49.92 2.10 -20.86
N LEU A 26 -48.80 1.62 -21.38
CA LEU A 26 -48.66 0.24 -21.86
C LEU A 26 -48.47 -0.76 -20.70
N VAL A 27 -47.85 -0.37 -19.59
CA VAL A 27 -47.67 -1.21 -18.42
C VAL A 27 -49.04 -1.56 -17.73
N PHE A 28 -50.07 -0.75 -17.95
CA PHE A 28 -51.43 -0.99 -17.40
C PHE A 28 -52.43 -1.64 -18.34
N SER A 29 -52.06 -1.95 -19.58
CA SER A 29 -52.95 -2.64 -20.53
C SER A 29 -52.46 -4.05 -20.84
N SER A 30 -53.14 -5.05 -20.34
CA SER A 30 -52.85 -6.48 -20.49
C SER A 30 -52.88 -6.96 -21.96
N SER A 31 -51.78 -6.76 -22.68
CA SER A 31 -51.43 -7.54 -23.90
C SER A 31 -49.99 -7.29 -24.28
N PHE A 32 -49.07 -8.07 -23.73
CA PHE A 32 -47.67 -8.13 -24.08
C PHE A 32 -47.46 -8.99 -25.31
N ASP A 33 -47.71 -8.48 -26.51
CA ASP A 33 -47.22 -9.09 -27.71
C ASP A 33 -46.43 -8.05 -28.53
N THR A 34 -45.09 -8.26 -28.57
CA THR A 34 -44.09 -7.54 -29.34
C THR A 34 -43.62 -6.17 -28.80
N ILE A 35 -42.85 -6.16 -27.71
CA ILE A 35 -41.97 -5.03 -27.37
C ILE A 35 -40.74 -5.13 -28.31
N PRO A 36 -40.34 -4.04 -29.01
CA PRO A 36 -39.10 -4.03 -29.77
C PRO A 36 -37.89 -4.33 -28.88
N ALA A 37 -36.86 -5.00 -29.40
CA ALA A 37 -35.67 -5.40 -28.66
C ALA A 37 -34.95 -4.21 -27.95
N GLU A 38 -35.11 -3.00 -28.45
CA GLU A 38 -34.63 -1.75 -27.84
C GLU A 38 -35.31 -1.36 -26.54
N TYR A 39 -36.41 -2.03 -26.14
CA TYR A 39 -37.12 -1.86 -24.86
C TYR A 39 -37.04 -3.11 -24.00
N GLY A 40 -36.37 -4.15 -24.45
CA GLY A 40 -36.23 -5.41 -23.75
C GLY A 40 -35.46 -5.24 -22.43
N PHE A 41 -34.51 -4.36 -22.41
CA PHE A 41 -33.71 -4.02 -21.25
C PHE A 41 -34.56 -3.40 -20.11
N MET A 42 -35.31 -2.34 -20.39
CA MET A 42 -36.23 -1.71 -19.43
C MET A 42 -37.30 -2.65 -18.85
N THR A 43 -37.67 -3.73 -19.50
CA THR A 43 -38.66 -4.69 -18.96
C THR A 43 -38.05 -5.69 -18.01
N THR A 44 -36.75 -5.85 -18.04
CA THR A 44 -36.01 -6.71 -17.09
C THR A 44 -35.88 -5.99 -15.76
N TYR A 45 -35.44 -4.75 -15.74
CA TYR A 45 -35.34 -3.92 -14.54
C TYR A 45 -36.67 -3.68 -13.82
N ALA A 46 -37.79 -3.59 -14.50
CA ALA A 46 -39.10 -3.34 -13.90
C ALA A 46 -39.62 -4.44 -12.96
N GLU A 47 -38.95 -5.58 -12.88
CA GLU A 47 -39.38 -6.74 -12.08
C GLU A 47 -38.26 -7.23 -11.14
N THR A 48 -37.02 -6.72 -11.26
CA THR A 48 -35.88 -7.05 -10.39
C THR A 48 -35.95 -6.26 -9.08
N ASP A 49 -35.27 -6.73 -8.09
CA ASP A 49 -35.09 -6.24 -6.72
C ASP A 49 -33.78 -6.89 -6.33
N THR A 50 -32.66 -6.22 -6.71
CA THR A 50 -31.32 -6.81 -6.76
C THR A 50 -30.79 -7.12 -5.37
N ASP A 51 -30.92 -6.18 -4.45
CA ASP A 51 -30.48 -6.33 -3.06
C ASP A 51 -31.50 -7.05 -2.17
N ASN A 52 -32.74 -7.28 -2.69
CA ASN A 52 -33.86 -7.92 -1.98
C ASN A 52 -34.39 -7.16 -0.76
N ASP A 53 -34.28 -5.84 -0.74
CA ASP A 53 -34.84 -4.98 0.31
C ASP A 53 -36.37 -4.83 0.23
N GLY A 54 -36.96 -5.10 -0.95
CA GLY A 54 -38.39 -5.06 -1.25
C GLY A 54 -38.81 -3.86 -2.08
N ILE A 55 -37.88 -3.00 -2.47
CA ILE A 55 -38.02 -1.94 -3.46
C ILE A 55 -37.48 -2.50 -4.77
N LYS A 56 -37.88 -2.01 -5.87
CA LYS A 56 -37.47 -2.55 -7.18
C LYS A 56 -36.54 -1.57 -7.85
N ASP A 57 -35.52 -2.08 -8.53
CA ASP A 57 -34.49 -1.32 -9.24
C ASP A 57 -35.01 -0.13 -10.05
N LEU A 58 -36.22 -0.21 -10.61
CA LEU A 58 -36.81 0.90 -11.36
C LEU A 58 -37.14 2.16 -10.51
N ILE A 59 -37.30 2.00 -9.21
CA ILE A 59 -37.74 3.04 -8.27
C ILE A 59 -36.83 3.15 -7.05
N ASP A 60 -35.94 2.22 -6.94
CA ASP A 60 -34.82 2.26 -6.04
C ASP A 60 -33.83 3.32 -6.48
N ILE A 61 -33.04 3.87 -5.60
CA ILE A 61 -32.00 4.84 -5.93
C ILE A 61 -30.60 4.34 -5.54
N ASP A 62 -30.54 3.12 -5.01
CA ASP A 62 -29.34 2.43 -4.53
C ASP A 62 -29.62 0.92 -4.68
N ASP A 63 -29.52 0.44 -5.94
CA ASP A 63 -30.07 -0.87 -6.39
C ASP A 63 -29.37 -2.09 -5.76
N ASP A 64 -28.12 -1.94 -5.27
CA ASP A 64 -27.32 -2.99 -4.62
C ASP A 64 -27.10 -2.75 -3.11
N ASN A 65 -27.54 -1.58 -2.61
CA ASN A 65 -27.49 -1.19 -1.18
C ASN A 65 -26.07 -1.00 -0.62
N ASP A 66 -25.15 -0.56 -1.44
CA ASP A 66 -23.79 -0.23 -1.01
C ASP A 66 -23.67 1.17 -0.42
N GLY A 67 -24.69 2.04 -0.67
CA GLY A 67 -24.77 3.41 -0.17
C GLY A 67 -24.30 4.47 -1.17
N ILE A 68 -23.70 4.12 -2.29
CA ILE A 68 -23.51 4.99 -3.44
C ILE A 68 -24.81 4.94 -4.25
N ILE A 69 -25.32 6.07 -4.68
CA ILE A 69 -26.58 6.05 -5.43
C ILE A 69 -26.34 5.79 -6.92
N ASP A 70 -27.21 4.99 -7.55
CA ASP A 70 -27.12 4.59 -8.96
C ASP A 70 -26.69 5.68 -9.94
N SER A 71 -27.13 6.92 -9.69
CA SER A 71 -26.82 8.05 -10.55
C SER A 71 -25.42 8.62 -10.37
N ILE A 72 -24.68 8.17 -9.36
CA ILE A 72 -23.23 8.44 -9.18
C ILE A 72 -22.45 7.35 -9.90
N GLU A 73 -22.88 6.12 -9.79
CA GLU A 73 -22.24 4.95 -10.39
C GLU A 73 -22.41 4.85 -11.91
N ASP A 74 -23.44 5.51 -12.47
CA ASP A 74 -23.51 5.71 -13.90
C ASP A 74 -22.56 6.83 -14.33
N GLU A 75 -21.34 6.50 -14.76
CA GLU A 75 -20.36 7.44 -15.35
C GLU A 75 -20.89 8.24 -16.53
N ASN A 76 -22.18 8.06 -16.82
CA ASN A 76 -22.93 8.83 -17.82
C ASN A 76 -22.38 8.72 -19.25
N PRO A 77 -22.08 7.53 -19.77
CA PRO A 77 -21.47 7.35 -21.08
C PRO A 77 -22.38 7.82 -22.22
N ASP A 78 -23.70 7.89 -22.03
CA ASP A 78 -24.65 8.42 -23.00
C ASP A 78 -25.09 9.88 -22.73
N GLY A 79 -24.75 10.43 -21.56
CA GLY A 79 -24.94 11.83 -21.16
C GLY A 79 -26.29 12.15 -20.54
N ASP A 80 -26.98 11.21 -19.91
CA ASP A 80 -28.29 11.43 -19.28
C ASP A 80 -28.38 11.09 -17.79
N ASN A 81 -27.32 10.53 -17.17
CA ASN A 81 -27.25 10.09 -15.76
C ASN A 81 -28.40 9.16 -15.37
N ASN A 82 -28.69 8.18 -16.20
CA ASN A 82 -29.75 7.22 -15.98
C ASN A 82 -29.23 5.80 -16.16
N PRO A 83 -28.90 5.10 -15.08
CA PRO A 83 -28.27 3.77 -15.11
C PRO A 83 -29.09 2.72 -15.85
N LEU A 84 -30.37 2.98 -16.10
CA LEU A 84 -31.23 2.12 -16.91
C LEU A 84 -30.95 2.22 -18.42
N THR A 85 -30.04 3.12 -18.87
CA THR A 85 -29.72 3.34 -20.29
C THR A 85 -28.23 3.42 -20.50
N TYR A 86 -27.61 2.32 -20.95
CA TYR A 86 -26.18 2.17 -21.12
C TYR A 86 -25.39 2.36 -19.81
N PRO A 87 -25.71 1.56 -18.78
CA PRO A 87 -25.02 1.62 -17.51
C PRO A 87 -23.51 1.43 -17.68
N SER A 88 -22.74 2.01 -16.78
CA SER A 88 -21.33 1.72 -16.61
C SER A 88 -21.14 0.29 -16.08
N ASP A 89 -20.06 -0.35 -16.52
CA ASP A 89 -19.63 -1.69 -16.11
C ASP A 89 -18.10 -1.60 -16.20
N PHE A 90 -17.48 -1.20 -15.09
CA PHE A 90 -16.10 -0.73 -15.06
C PHE A 90 -15.12 -1.86 -15.33
N ASP A 91 -15.24 -2.94 -14.59
CA ASP A 91 -14.36 -4.10 -14.70
C ASP A 91 -14.71 -5.01 -15.90
N ASN A 92 -15.89 -4.76 -16.54
CA ASN A 92 -16.43 -5.52 -17.66
C ASN A 92 -16.72 -7.01 -17.36
N ASP A 93 -17.11 -7.32 -16.15
CA ASP A 93 -17.50 -8.67 -15.75
C ASP A 93 -18.93 -9.04 -16.23
N GLY A 94 -19.77 -8.03 -16.48
CA GLY A 94 -21.13 -8.10 -17.00
C GLY A 94 -22.20 -7.76 -15.99
N VAL A 95 -21.83 -7.36 -14.75
CA VAL A 95 -22.68 -6.71 -13.76
C VAL A 95 -22.41 -5.21 -13.87
N PRO A 96 -23.40 -4.35 -14.08
CA PRO A 96 -23.20 -2.91 -14.10
C PRO A 96 -22.91 -2.35 -12.71
N ASN A 97 -22.08 -1.31 -12.57
CA ASN A 97 -21.66 -0.73 -11.30
C ASN A 97 -22.80 -0.54 -10.29
N HIS A 98 -23.94 0.01 -10.68
CA HIS A 98 -25.11 0.22 -9.79
C HIS A 98 -25.85 -1.07 -9.33
N LEU A 99 -25.35 -2.22 -9.70
CA LEU A 99 -25.85 -3.55 -9.32
C LEU A 99 -24.70 -4.40 -8.79
N ASP A 100 -23.52 -3.83 -8.66
CA ASP A 100 -22.26 -4.46 -8.39
C ASP A 100 -21.71 -3.94 -7.08
N VAL A 101 -21.50 -4.80 -6.13
CA VAL A 101 -21.00 -4.41 -4.79
C VAL A 101 -19.46 -4.31 -4.74
N ASP A 102 -18.77 -4.57 -5.86
CA ASP A 102 -17.31 -4.59 -6.01
C ASP A 102 -16.96 -4.20 -7.45
N SER A 103 -17.18 -2.92 -7.80
CA SER A 103 -17.25 -2.41 -9.17
C SER A 103 -15.95 -2.50 -9.97
N ASP A 104 -14.78 -2.60 -9.32
CA ASP A 104 -13.48 -2.78 -9.98
C ASP A 104 -12.92 -4.21 -9.83
N ASN A 105 -13.61 -5.05 -9.04
CA ASN A 105 -13.29 -6.47 -8.83
C ASN A 105 -11.96 -6.73 -8.10
N ASP A 106 -11.59 -5.86 -7.21
CA ASP A 106 -10.39 -6.01 -6.40
C ASP A 106 -10.63 -6.81 -5.10
N GLY A 107 -11.93 -6.93 -4.71
CA GLY A 107 -12.40 -7.70 -3.57
C GLY A 107 -12.68 -6.86 -2.33
N ILE A 108 -12.38 -5.58 -2.32
CA ILE A 108 -12.87 -4.60 -1.35
C ILE A 108 -14.23 -4.12 -1.87
N ILE A 109 -15.24 -4.08 -1.04
CA ILE A 109 -16.57 -3.69 -1.50
C ILE A 109 -16.71 -2.16 -1.57
N ASP A 110 -17.41 -1.66 -2.58
CA ASP A 110 -17.65 -0.24 -2.86
C ASP A 110 -18.11 0.54 -1.61
N ASN A 111 -18.93 -0.08 -0.77
CA ASN A 111 -19.36 0.51 0.50
C ASN A 111 -18.20 0.84 1.45
N VAL A 112 -17.14 0.07 1.43
CA VAL A 112 -15.93 0.31 2.25
C VAL A 112 -15.10 1.42 1.61
N GLU A 113 -14.94 1.38 0.31
CA GLU A 113 -14.11 2.30 -0.44
C GLU A 113 -14.71 3.69 -0.59
N ALA A 114 -16.02 3.78 -0.65
CA ALA A 114 -16.69 5.08 -0.67
C ALA A 114 -16.57 5.87 0.64
N GLN A 115 -16.00 5.29 1.70
CA GLN A 115 -15.97 5.89 3.02
C GLN A 115 -14.56 5.98 3.61
N PRO A 116 -14.25 7.04 4.40
CA PRO A 116 -13.00 7.07 5.14
C PRO A 116 -12.98 5.97 6.20
N THR A 117 -11.88 5.28 6.33
CA THR A 117 -11.67 4.22 7.34
C THR A 117 -12.02 4.72 8.74
N HIS A 118 -11.49 5.90 9.10
CA HIS A 118 -11.86 6.54 10.35
C HIS A 118 -13.25 7.19 10.24
N GLY A 119 -14.26 6.48 10.68
CA GLY A 119 -15.65 6.94 10.68
C GLY A 119 -16.56 6.14 9.77
N TYR A 120 -16.08 5.02 9.27
CA TYR A 120 -16.89 4.05 8.54
C TYR A 120 -18.21 3.77 9.23
N ILE A 121 -19.28 3.82 8.48
CA ILE A 121 -20.65 3.59 8.94
C ILE A 121 -21.23 2.43 8.13
N ALA A 122 -21.42 1.29 8.79
CA ALA A 122 -22.06 0.16 8.15
C ALA A 122 -23.55 0.43 7.87
N PRO A 123 -24.13 -0.20 6.84
CA PRO A 123 -25.56 -0.09 6.59
C PRO A 123 -26.39 -0.55 7.79
N SER A 124 -27.47 0.17 8.08
CA SER A 124 -28.37 -0.15 9.20
C SER A 124 -29.39 -1.23 8.87
N GLY A 125 -29.62 -1.50 7.59
CA GLY A 125 -30.69 -2.31 7.06
C GLY A 125 -32.07 -1.68 7.26
N ILE A 126 -32.14 -0.36 7.40
CA ILE A 126 -33.38 0.40 7.59
C ILE A 126 -33.45 1.49 6.54
N ASP A 127 -34.50 1.46 5.73
CA ASP A 127 -34.98 2.54 4.91
C ASP A 127 -36.34 3.00 5.42
N SER A 128 -36.42 4.20 6.00
CA SER A 128 -37.64 4.70 6.66
C SER A 128 -38.61 5.35 5.70
N ASP A 129 -38.22 5.80 4.57
CA ASP A 129 -39.08 6.49 3.61
C ASP A 129 -39.39 5.69 2.34
N GLY A 130 -38.68 4.59 2.10
CA GLY A 130 -38.94 3.64 1.03
C GLY A 130 -38.42 4.08 -0.33
N ASN A 131 -37.19 4.66 -0.33
CA ASN A 131 -36.54 5.11 -1.55
C ASN A 131 -35.41 4.19 -2.03
N GLY A 132 -35.01 3.20 -1.22
CA GLY A 132 -33.95 2.23 -1.44
C GLY A 132 -32.67 2.53 -0.66
N LEU A 133 -32.33 3.77 -0.44
CA LEU A 133 -31.12 4.17 0.27
C LEU A 133 -31.24 3.95 1.78
N ASP A 134 -30.27 3.33 2.41
CA ASP A 134 -30.23 3.11 3.88
C ASP A 134 -30.21 4.42 4.67
N ASP A 135 -31.00 4.49 5.76
CA ASP A 135 -31.09 5.66 6.64
C ASP A 135 -29.74 6.17 7.16
N ASN A 136 -28.71 5.32 7.24
CA ASN A 136 -27.37 5.71 7.70
C ASN A 136 -26.61 6.56 6.66
N TYR A 137 -26.96 6.46 5.41
CA TYR A 137 -26.34 7.19 4.29
C TYR A 137 -27.10 8.45 3.89
N GLU A 138 -28.17 8.74 4.60
CA GLU A 138 -28.95 9.96 4.44
C GLU A 138 -28.71 10.99 5.54
N GLU A 139 -28.59 12.29 5.21
CA GLU A 139 -28.61 13.35 6.24
C GLU A 139 -29.93 13.36 7.02
N THR A 140 -31.01 13.09 6.34
CA THR A 140 -32.39 12.93 6.91
C THR A 140 -33.18 12.08 5.94
N PRO A 141 -34.11 11.21 6.41
CA PRO A 141 -34.95 10.40 5.53
C PRO A 141 -35.55 11.20 4.37
N GLY A 142 -35.30 10.74 3.14
CA GLY A 142 -35.71 11.40 1.91
C GLY A 142 -34.72 12.44 1.37
N SER A 143 -33.49 12.51 1.88
CA SER A 143 -32.48 13.41 1.36
C SER A 143 -31.83 12.94 0.05
N CYS A 144 -31.90 11.66 -0.27
CA CYS A 144 -31.39 11.03 -1.50
C CYS A 144 -29.94 11.39 -1.80
N GLY A 145 -29.08 11.49 -0.78
CA GLY A 145 -27.73 12.00 -0.95
C GLY A 145 -26.69 10.92 -1.18
N GLY A 146 -26.86 9.76 -0.58
CA GLY A 146 -25.92 8.66 -0.60
C GLY A 146 -24.53 9.02 -0.03
N LEU A 147 -23.62 8.08 -0.12
CA LEU A 147 -22.21 8.30 0.14
C LEU A 147 -21.61 9.20 -0.95
N VAL A 148 -20.55 9.88 -0.63
CA VAL A 148 -19.73 10.61 -1.59
C VAL A 148 -18.41 9.86 -1.70
N PRO A 149 -18.20 9.11 -2.77
CA PRO A 149 -17.00 8.31 -2.92
C PRO A 149 -15.72 9.12 -2.72
N ILE A 150 -14.73 8.48 -2.11
CA ILE A 150 -13.39 9.02 -1.91
C ILE A 150 -12.60 8.80 -3.18
N ASP A 151 -11.58 9.60 -3.39
CA ASP A 151 -10.57 9.57 -4.43
C ASP A 151 -9.29 9.90 -3.67
N SER A 152 -8.55 8.86 -3.25
CA SER A 152 -7.48 8.96 -2.27
C SER A 152 -6.24 9.64 -2.85
N ASP A 153 -5.84 9.28 -4.05
CA ASP A 153 -4.68 9.84 -4.77
C ASP A 153 -4.98 11.07 -5.62
N LEU A 154 -6.27 11.40 -5.79
CA LEU A 154 -6.78 12.55 -6.56
C LEU A 154 -6.50 12.47 -8.08
N ASP A 155 -6.48 11.28 -8.64
CA ASP A 155 -6.28 11.05 -10.06
C ASP A 155 -7.56 11.22 -10.90
N SER A 156 -8.72 11.21 -10.29
CA SER A 156 -10.09 11.36 -10.80
C SER A 156 -10.88 10.05 -10.92
N TYR A 157 -10.29 8.93 -10.59
CA TYR A 157 -11.02 7.70 -10.31
C TYR A 157 -11.28 7.67 -8.79
N PRO A 158 -12.51 7.49 -8.32
CA PRO A 158 -12.74 7.24 -6.90
C PRO A 158 -12.33 5.81 -6.56
N ASP A 159 -11.93 5.58 -5.32
CA ASP A 159 -11.35 4.33 -4.87
C ASP A 159 -12.16 3.08 -5.29
N TYR A 160 -13.49 3.12 -5.28
CA TYR A 160 -14.35 2.00 -5.71
C TYR A 160 -14.30 1.70 -7.23
N LEU A 161 -13.57 2.46 -8.01
CA LEU A 161 -13.29 2.29 -9.43
C LEU A 161 -11.79 2.37 -9.71
N ASP A 162 -10.97 2.04 -8.74
CA ASP A 162 -9.52 2.20 -8.83
C ASP A 162 -8.85 0.98 -8.19
N ILE A 163 -8.12 0.21 -8.95
CA ILE A 163 -7.44 -0.99 -8.47
C ILE A 163 -6.08 -0.72 -7.79
N ASP A 164 -5.71 0.57 -7.62
CA ASP A 164 -4.46 1.06 -7.03
C ASP A 164 -4.72 2.44 -6.40
N SER A 165 -5.58 2.46 -5.35
CA SER A 165 -6.21 3.66 -4.77
C SER A 165 -5.25 4.75 -4.29
N ASP A 166 -4.00 4.43 -3.97
CA ASP A 166 -2.97 5.38 -3.54
C ASP A 166 -1.88 5.61 -4.59
N ASN A 167 -1.97 4.90 -5.74
CA ASN A 167 -1.07 5.05 -6.90
C ASN A 167 0.39 4.68 -6.62
N ASP A 168 0.63 3.77 -5.72
CA ASP A 168 1.97 3.30 -5.41
C ASP A 168 2.42 2.14 -6.32
N GLY A 169 1.47 1.52 -7.01
CA GLY A 169 1.66 0.44 -7.98
C GLY A 169 1.48 -0.96 -7.41
N ILE A 170 1.25 -1.12 -6.13
CA ILE A 170 0.76 -2.37 -5.53
C ILE A 170 -0.77 -2.34 -5.66
N LEU A 171 -1.37 -3.45 -6.01
CA LEU A 171 -2.81 -3.48 -6.19
C LEU A 171 -3.55 -3.55 -4.85
N ASP A 172 -4.66 -2.85 -4.72
CA ASP A 172 -5.54 -2.87 -3.55
C ASP A 172 -5.89 -4.29 -3.11
N ASN A 173 -6.14 -5.18 -4.07
CA ASN A 173 -6.34 -6.60 -3.83
C ASN A 173 -5.18 -7.29 -3.09
N VAL A 174 -3.95 -6.86 -3.32
CA VAL A 174 -2.76 -7.40 -2.65
C VAL A 174 -2.65 -6.81 -1.25
N GLU A 175 -2.90 -5.53 -1.13
CA GLU A 175 -2.78 -4.78 0.12
C GLU A 175 -3.93 -5.03 1.10
N ALA A 176 -5.11 -5.31 0.60
CA ALA A 176 -6.23 -5.69 1.46
C ALA A 176 -6.03 -7.05 2.16
N GLN A 177 -5.01 -7.81 1.80
CA GLN A 177 -4.80 -9.16 2.30
C GLN A 177 -3.43 -9.34 2.94
N THR A 178 -3.36 -10.14 4.01
CA THR A 178 -2.06 -10.57 4.52
C THR A 178 -1.36 -11.48 3.52
N THR A 179 -0.05 -11.42 3.43
CA THR A 179 0.75 -12.27 2.52
C THR A 179 0.43 -13.76 2.67
N ALA A 180 0.31 -14.22 3.91
CA ALA A 180 -0.03 -15.63 4.20
C ALA A 180 -1.49 -16.00 3.86
N GLY A 181 -2.37 -15.00 3.82
CA GLY A 181 -3.81 -15.15 3.53
C GLY A 181 -4.19 -14.88 2.09
N PHE A 182 -3.27 -14.41 1.28
CA PHE A 182 -3.57 -13.95 -0.09
C PHE A 182 -4.29 -15.00 -0.93
N GLN A 183 -5.40 -14.57 -1.53
CA GLN A 183 -6.19 -15.33 -2.48
C GLN A 183 -6.47 -14.45 -3.69
N ALA A 184 -5.94 -14.85 -4.84
CA ALA A 184 -6.29 -14.20 -6.10
C ALA A 184 -7.77 -14.44 -6.47
N PRO A 185 -8.42 -13.51 -7.19
CA PRO A 185 -9.78 -13.70 -7.64
C PRO A 185 -9.91 -14.98 -8.50
N CYS A 186 -11.01 -15.69 -8.35
CA CYS A 186 -11.24 -16.93 -9.11
C CYS A 186 -11.95 -16.69 -10.45
N GLY A 187 -12.44 -15.49 -10.69
CA GLY A 187 -13.22 -15.10 -11.86
C GLY A 187 -14.59 -15.78 -11.91
N MET A 188 -15.17 -16.06 -10.75
CA MET A 188 -16.51 -16.61 -10.62
C MET A 188 -17.30 -15.80 -9.60
N ASP A 189 -18.43 -15.34 -10.01
CA ASP A 189 -19.50 -14.82 -9.18
C ASP A 189 -20.71 -15.74 -9.36
N SER A 190 -21.10 -16.45 -8.28
CA SER A 190 -22.12 -17.50 -8.37
C SER A 190 -23.54 -16.98 -8.17
N ASP A 191 -23.72 -15.84 -7.58
CA ASP A 191 -25.01 -15.24 -7.30
C ASP A 191 -25.31 -13.98 -8.12
N GLY A 192 -24.30 -13.38 -8.74
CA GLY A 192 -24.43 -12.28 -9.69
C GLY A 192 -24.51 -10.92 -9.00
N ASN A 193 -23.78 -10.74 -7.89
CA ASN A 193 -23.71 -9.49 -7.14
C ASN A 193 -22.45 -8.65 -7.42
N GLY A 194 -21.56 -9.14 -8.32
CA GLY A 194 -20.30 -8.55 -8.70
C GLY A 194 -19.10 -9.08 -7.91
N LEU A 195 -19.23 -9.35 -6.64
CA LEU A 195 -18.13 -9.83 -5.79
C LEU A 195 -17.68 -11.25 -6.15
N ASP A 196 -16.39 -11.47 -6.33
CA ASP A 196 -15.82 -12.80 -6.62
C ASP A 196 -16.07 -13.81 -5.50
N ASP A 197 -16.45 -15.05 -5.85
CA ASP A 197 -16.74 -16.15 -4.90
C ASP A 197 -15.60 -16.40 -3.88
N HIS A 198 -14.35 -16.00 -4.16
CA HIS A 198 -13.21 -16.16 -3.24
C HIS A 198 -13.24 -15.16 -2.08
N TYR A 199 -13.88 -14.01 -2.25
CA TYR A 199 -13.95 -12.95 -1.26
C TYR A 199 -15.24 -13.00 -0.43
N GLU A 200 -16.10 -13.94 -0.73
CA GLU A 200 -17.31 -14.20 0.04
C GLU A 200 -17.17 -15.34 1.05
N GLU A 201 -17.72 -15.20 2.26
CA GLU A 201 -17.89 -16.35 3.18
C GLU A 201 -18.82 -17.42 2.61
N SER A 202 -19.81 -17.01 1.85
CA SER A 202 -20.77 -17.86 1.13
C SER A 202 -21.51 -17.00 0.10
N PRO A 203 -21.93 -17.57 -1.07
CA PRO A 203 -22.66 -16.81 -2.08
C PRO A 203 -23.79 -15.96 -1.50
N GLY A 204 -23.77 -14.66 -1.79
CA GLY A 204 -24.68 -13.64 -1.28
C GLY A 204 -24.33 -13.06 0.09
N SER A 205 -23.09 -13.21 0.55
CA SER A 205 -22.67 -12.61 1.84
C SER A 205 -22.23 -11.15 1.74
N CYS A 206 -21.97 -10.60 0.58
CA CYS A 206 -21.57 -9.22 0.30
C CYS A 206 -20.52 -8.69 1.30
N GLY A 207 -19.58 -9.53 1.74
CA GLY A 207 -18.69 -9.17 2.83
C GLY A 207 -17.35 -8.59 2.38
N GLY A 208 -16.89 -8.94 1.21
CA GLY A 208 -15.61 -8.54 0.66
C GLY A 208 -14.39 -8.85 1.53
N LEU A 209 -13.26 -8.35 1.13
CA LEU A 209 -12.04 -8.37 1.92
C LEU A 209 -12.15 -7.39 3.11
N LEU A 210 -11.47 -7.69 4.17
CA LEU A 210 -11.26 -6.76 5.28
C LEU A 210 -9.85 -6.19 5.10
N PRO A 211 -9.72 -4.95 4.65
CA PRO A 211 -8.41 -4.38 4.38
C PRO A 211 -7.46 -4.47 5.57
N VAL A 212 -6.23 -4.85 5.29
CA VAL A 212 -5.13 -4.83 6.25
C VAL A 212 -4.79 -3.37 6.57
N ASN A 213 -4.23 -3.14 7.73
CA ASN A 213 -3.67 -1.87 8.17
C ASN A 213 -2.49 -2.25 9.05
N THR A 214 -1.32 -2.22 8.45
CA THR A 214 -0.09 -2.77 9.00
C THR A 214 0.38 -1.99 10.21
N ASP A 215 0.54 -0.68 10.12
CA ASP A 215 1.00 0.20 11.22
C ASP A 215 -0.09 0.56 12.25
N GLY A 216 -1.36 0.30 11.94
CA GLY A 216 -2.51 0.57 12.82
C GLY A 216 -2.89 2.05 12.93
N ASP A 217 -2.52 2.88 12.00
CA ASP A 217 -2.90 4.28 11.94
C ASP A 217 -4.35 4.52 11.48
N SER A 218 -4.65 5.54 10.69
CA SER A 218 -6.01 5.82 10.22
C SER A 218 -6.30 5.36 8.80
N GLN A 219 -5.28 4.97 8.06
CA GLN A 219 -5.36 4.49 6.68
C GLN A 219 -5.12 2.98 6.66
N PRO A 220 -5.82 2.21 5.86
CA PRO A 220 -5.45 0.83 5.56
C PRO A 220 -4.42 0.83 4.44
N ASP A 221 -3.64 -0.23 4.33
CA ASP A 221 -2.50 -0.33 3.41
C ASP A 221 -2.86 0.10 1.97
N TYR A 222 -4.01 -0.26 1.45
CA TYR A 222 -4.44 0.11 0.09
C TYR A 222 -4.71 1.61 -0.14
N ARG A 223 -4.53 2.45 0.88
CA ARG A 223 -4.65 3.92 0.87
C ARG A 223 -3.48 4.58 1.57
N ASP A 224 -2.43 3.84 1.77
CA ASP A 224 -1.28 4.22 2.57
C ASP A 224 -0.01 4.01 1.79
N ILE A 225 0.64 5.08 1.38
CA ILE A 225 1.86 5.02 0.57
C ILE A 225 3.11 4.66 1.36
N ASP A 226 2.99 4.37 2.66
CA ASP A 226 4.05 4.03 3.62
C ASP A 226 3.45 3.10 4.69
N SER A 227 3.02 1.89 4.28
CA SER A 227 2.16 0.97 5.05
C SER A 227 2.70 0.57 6.41
N ASP A 228 4.02 0.56 6.62
CA ASP A 228 4.65 0.26 7.91
C ASP A 228 5.20 1.50 8.64
N ASN A 229 5.01 2.69 8.03
CA ASN A 229 5.35 4.00 8.59
C ASN A 229 6.85 4.20 8.89
N ASP A 230 7.71 3.52 8.17
CA ASP A 230 9.17 3.66 8.34
C ASP A 230 9.75 4.87 7.58
N GLY A 231 8.97 5.42 6.65
CA GLY A 231 9.29 6.58 5.83
C GLY A 231 9.88 6.26 4.47
N ILE A 232 10.11 5.01 4.13
CA ILE A 232 10.35 4.55 2.76
C ILE A 232 8.97 4.29 2.13
N LEU A 233 8.77 4.71 0.91
CA LEU A 233 7.47 4.50 0.27
C LEU A 233 7.32 3.05 -0.20
N ASP A 234 6.14 2.48 -0.07
CA ASP A 234 5.77 1.14 -0.53
C ASP A 234 6.17 0.91 -1.99
N ASN A 235 5.97 1.92 -2.82
CA ASN A 235 6.45 1.94 -4.21
C ASN A 235 7.95 1.68 -4.37
N VAL A 236 8.76 2.14 -3.44
CA VAL A 236 10.22 1.93 -3.44
C VAL A 236 10.55 0.52 -2.98
N GLU A 237 9.89 0.06 -1.95
CA GLU A 237 10.14 -1.23 -1.32
C GLU A 237 9.59 -2.42 -2.12
N ALA A 238 8.52 -2.20 -2.87
CA ALA A 238 7.99 -3.22 -3.77
C ALA A 238 8.91 -3.53 -4.97
N GLN A 239 10.00 -2.78 -5.17
CA GLN A 239 10.84 -2.87 -6.35
C GLN A 239 12.31 -3.10 -6.03
N GLU A 240 13.00 -3.90 -6.86
CA GLU A 240 14.47 -3.98 -6.85
C GLU A 240 15.10 -2.60 -7.06
N ALA A 241 15.93 -2.12 -6.16
CA ALA A 241 16.56 -0.81 -6.21
C ALA A 241 17.25 -0.52 -7.56
N ALA A 242 17.91 -1.52 -8.14
CA ALA A 242 18.60 -1.41 -9.43
C ALA A 242 17.65 -1.23 -10.64
N SER A 243 16.37 -1.52 -10.50
CA SER A 243 15.35 -1.44 -11.54
C SER A 243 14.15 -0.58 -11.20
N PHE A 244 14.25 0.18 -10.14
CA PHE A 244 13.19 1.08 -9.68
C PHE A 244 12.64 1.98 -10.79
N GLN A 245 11.32 2.04 -10.90
CA GLN A 245 10.59 2.89 -11.82
C GLN A 245 9.53 3.68 -11.05
N PRO A 246 9.64 5.00 -10.99
CA PRO A 246 8.59 5.82 -10.40
C PRO A 246 7.34 5.83 -11.28
N PRO A 247 6.16 6.16 -10.75
CA PRO A 247 4.95 6.33 -11.55
C PRO A 247 5.16 7.37 -12.65
N CYS A 248 4.55 7.15 -13.80
CA CYS A 248 4.65 8.06 -14.95
C CYS A 248 3.52 9.10 -15.00
N GLY A 249 2.51 8.95 -14.16
CA GLY A 249 1.31 9.77 -14.10
C GLY A 249 0.44 9.60 -15.35
N MET A 250 0.42 8.43 -15.93
CA MET A 250 -0.45 8.07 -17.05
C MET A 250 -1.10 6.73 -16.77
N ASP A 251 -2.40 6.72 -16.86
CA ASP A 251 -3.22 5.56 -16.96
C ASP A 251 -3.92 5.61 -18.33
N SER A 252 -3.64 4.68 -19.23
CA SER A 252 -4.10 4.71 -20.61
C SER A 252 -5.41 3.98 -20.86
N ASP A 253 -5.81 3.10 -19.98
CA ASP A 253 -7.05 2.33 -20.08
C ASP A 253 -8.10 2.72 -19.05
N GLY A 254 -7.70 3.46 -18.03
CA GLY A 254 -8.60 4.05 -17.04
C GLY A 254 -9.04 3.07 -15.96
N ASN A 255 -8.09 2.28 -15.44
CA ASN A 255 -8.33 1.32 -14.37
C ASN A 255 -7.74 1.74 -13.02
N GLY A 256 -7.14 2.96 -12.94
CA GLY A 256 -6.47 3.51 -11.78
C GLY A 256 -4.96 3.24 -11.77
N LEU A 257 -4.51 2.08 -12.20
CA LEU A 257 -3.10 1.68 -12.18
C LEU A 257 -2.24 2.43 -13.21
N ASP A 258 -1.09 2.98 -12.80
CA ASP A 258 -0.15 3.68 -13.69
C ASP A 258 0.44 2.76 -14.77
N ASP A 259 0.49 3.25 -16.03
CA ASP A 259 1.04 2.53 -17.20
C ASP A 259 2.45 1.93 -16.96
N HIS A 260 3.26 2.45 -16.03
CA HIS A 260 4.59 1.93 -15.71
C HIS A 260 4.55 0.60 -14.95
N TYR A 261 3.48 0.33 -14.23
CA TYR A 261 3.32 -0.88 -13.43
C TYR A 261 2.57 -1.99 -14.16
N GLU A 262 2.19 -1.71 -15.40
CA GLU A 262 1.60 -2.69 -16.28
C GLU A 262 2.55 -3.17 -17.37
N ASN A 263 2.51 -4.46 -17.69
CA ASN A 263 3.24 -4.99 -18.87
C ASN A 263 2.65 -4.44 -20.19
N THR A 264 1.37 -4.19 -20.20
CA THR A 264 0.63 -3.52 -21.30
C THR A 264 -0.63 -2.90 -20.71
N PRO A 265 -1.05 -1.69 -21.13
CA PRO A 265 -2.29 -1.10 -20.63
C PRO A 265 -3.47 -2.06 -20.65
N GLY A 266 -4.17 -2.19 -19.51
CA GLY A 266 -5.25 -3.14 -19.29
C GLY A 266 -4.81 -4.54 -18.88
N SER A 267 -3.58 -4.74 -18.49
CA SER A 267 -3.14 -6.01 -17.93
C SER A 267 -3.43 -6.15 -16.44
N GLY A 268 -3.56 -5.03 -15.71
CA GLY A 268 -3.92 -4.98 -14.29
C GLY A 268 -3.02 -5.84 -13.40
N GLU A 269 -1.71 -5.86 -13.68
CA GLU A 269 -0.80 -6.78 -12.97
C GLU A 269 -0.18 -6.15 -11.74
N GLY A 270 0.02 -4.83 -11.70
CA GLY A 270 0.67 -4.11 -10.62
C GLY A 270 2.10 -4.55 -10.32
N LEU A 271 2.68 -4.00 -9.30
CA LEU A 271 3.94 -4.44 -8.75
C LEU A 271 3.78 -5.77 -8.00
N HIS A 272 4.85 -6.51 -7.91
CA HIS A 272 4.92 -7.71 -7.11
C HIS A 272 5.86 -7.45 -5.94
N PRO A 273 5.33 -7.15 -4.74
CA PRO A 273 6.15 -6.78 -3.61
C PRO A 273 7.30 -7.74 -3.34
N ILE A 274 8.47 -7.18 -3.05
CA ILE A 274 9.67 -7.93 -2.69
C ILE A 274 9.59 -8.31 -1.21
N ASN A 275 10.26 -9.40 -0.88
CA ASN A 275 10.49 -9.85 0.49
C ASN A 275 11.93 -10.34 0.55
N SER A 276 12.79 -9.56 1.18
CA SER A 276 14.25 -9.73 1.09
C SER A 276 14.77 -10.85 1.99
N ASP A 277 14.25 -10.99 3.17
CA ASP A 277 14.68 -11.97 4.16
C ASP A 277 13.91 -13.30 4.09
N ASN A 278 12.77 -13.34 3.38
CA ASN A 278 11.84 -14.47 3.23
C ASN A 278 11.06 -14.84 4.49
N ASP A 279 10.79 -13.90 5.33
CA ASP A 279 9.86 -14.05 6.43
C ASP A 279 8.38 -14.00 5.96
N PRO A 280 7.33 -13.82 6.80
CA PRO A 280 5.96 -13.68 6.35
C PRO A 280 5.60 -12.33 5.71
N ASN A 281 6.35 -11.26 6.01
CA ASN A 281 6.06 -9.89 5.58
C ASN A 281 6.86 -9.54 4.30
N PRO A 282 6.29 -8.88 3.31
CA PRO A 282 7.06 -8.24 2.24
C PRO A 282 7.65 -6.93 2.76
N ASN A 283 8.70 -6.43 2.13
CA ASN A 283 9.42 -5.25 2.59
C ASN A 283 8.51 -4.06 2.96
N PHE A 284 7.52 -3.73 2.16
CA PHE A 284 6.58 -2.62 2.41
C PHE A 284 5.70 -2.77 3.66
N ARG A 285 5.85 -3.84 4.41
CA ARG A 285 5.17 -4.16 5.67
C ARG A 285 6.12 -4.67 6.73
N ASP A 286 7.39 -4.39 6.58
CA ASP A 286 8.46 -4.97 7.37
C ASP A 286 9.47 -3.89 7.73
N ILE A 287 9.48 -3.48 8.99
CA ILE A 287 10.36 -2.41 9.45
C ILE A 287 11.83 -2.84 9.64
N ASP A 288 12.18 -4.08 9.30
CA ASP A 288 13.55 -4.64 9.35
C ASP A 288 13.71 -5.65 8.19
N SER A 289 13.68 -5.15 6.94
CA SER A 289 13.55 -5.92 5.69
C SER A 289 14.61 -7.01 5.47
N GLU A 290 15.78 -6.96 6.11
CA GLU A 290 16.82 -7.99 6.03
C GLU A 290 17.02 -8.77 7.35
N ASN A 291 16.24 -8.45 8.40
CA ASN A 291 16.24 -9.15 9.68
C ASN A 291 17.58 -9.11 10.43
N ASP A 292 18.25 -7.99 10.41
CA ASP A 292 19.54 -7.81 11.08
C ASP A 292 19.43 -7.09 12.44
N GLY A 293 18.25 -6.49 12.70
CA GLY A 293 17.93 -5.81 13.96
C GLY A 293 18.27 -4.32 13.95
N LEU A 294 18.52 -3.74 12.78
CA LEU A 294 18.55 -2.31 12.55
C LEU A 294 17.30 -1.95 11.72
N PRO A 295 16.36 -1.17 12.26
CA PRO A 295 15.16 -0.84 11.51
C PRO A 295 15.42 0.00 10.26
N ASP A 296 14.69 -0.27 9.18
CA ASP A 296 14.78 0.37 7.87
C ASP A 296 14.72 1.91 7.97
N ASN A 297 13.89 2.43 8.86
CA ASN A 297 13.82 3.86 9.16
C ASN A 297 15.18 4.47 9.58
N ILE A 298 16.01 3.71 10.27
CA ILE A 298 17.37 4.14 10.68
C ILE A 298 18.30 4.08 9.47
N GLU A 299 18.21 3.04 8.70
CA GLU A 299 19.13 2.74 7.61
C GLU A 299 18.83 3.53 6.34
N ALA A 300 17.59 3.89 6.12
CA ALA A 300 17.22 4.79 5.02
C ALA A 300 17.79 6.21 5.18
N GLN A 301 18.33 6.55 6.34
CA GLN A 301 18.80 7.90 6.65
C GLN A 301 20.28 7.92 7.03
N THR A 302 21.00 8.99 6.68
CA THR A 302 22.35 9.18 7.23
C THR A 302 22.29 9.37 8.76
N THR A 303 23.21 8.77 9.50
CA THR A 303 23.28 8.89 10.97
C THR A 303 23.22 10.33 11.45
N SER A 304 23.97 11.23 10.82
CA SER A 304 23.99 12.66 11.20
C SER A 304 22.78 13.45 10.71
N GLY A 305 22.00 12.92 9.81
CA GLY A 305 20.79 13.53 9.22
C GLY A 305 19.49 12.94 9.73
N TYR A 306 19.57 11.99 10.62
CA TYR A 306 18.39 11.26 11.12
C TYR A 306 17.27 12.15 11.63
N ILE A 307 16.07 11.88 11.22
CA ILE A 307 14.84 12.58 11.59
C ILE A 307 13.87 11.54 12.15
N LEU A 308 13.48 11.71 13.40
CA LEU A 308 12.45 10.89 14.04
C LEU A 308 11.09 11.07 13.35
N PRO A 309 10.27 10.02 13.25
CA PRO A 309 8.88 10.16 12.85
C PRO A 309 8.14 11.11 13.79
N SER A 310 7.24 11.92 13.24
CA SER A 310 6.47 12.90 14.00
C SER A 310 5.22 12.31 14.66
N GLY A 311 4.76 11.16 14.19
CA GLY A 311 3.49 10.53 14.52
C GLY A 311 2.29 11.34 14.05
N LEU A 312 2.45 12.12 13.00
CA LEU A 312 1.40 12.95 12.43
C LEU A 312 1.38 12.78 10.92
N ASP A 313 0.23 12.53 10.38
CA ASP A 313 -0.12 12.60 8.99
C ASP A 313 -1.28 13.60 8.82
N ASN A 314 -1.11 14.68 8.08
CA ASN A 314 -2.08 15.77 8.00
C ASN A 314 -2.97 15.70 6.76
N ASP A 315 -2.52 15.20 5.68
CA ASP A 315 -3.25 15.03 4.41
C ASP A 315 -3.83 13.64 4.25
N LYS A 316 -3.34 12.69 5.03
CA LYS A 316 -3.87 11.33 5.16
C LYS A 316 -3.57 10.45 3.97
N ASP A 317 -2.35 10.56 3.51
CA ASP A 317 -1.80 9.68 2.49
C ASP A 317 -0.99 8.50 3.08
N GLY A 318 -0.90 8.42 4.44
CA GLY A 318 -0.16 7.42 5.18
C GLY A 318 1.23 7.89 5.59
N LEU A 319 1.93 8.64 4.77
CA LEU A 319 3.30 9.09 5.04
C LEU A 319 3.39 10.08 6.22
N ASP A 320 4.29 9.83 7.17
CA ASP A 320 4.52 10.76 8.28
C ASP A 320 5.02 12.13 7.81
N ASN A 321 4.43 13.19 8.35
CA ASN A 321 4.78 14.58 8.01
C ASN A 321 6.29 14.91 8.12
N ALA A 322 7.08 14.13 8.84
CA ALA A 322 8.52 14.32 8.95
C ALA A 322 9.24 13.97 7.64
N TYR A 323 8.67 13.08 6.84
CA TYR A 323 9.25 12.51 5.63
C TYR A 323 8.66 13.05 4.32
N GLU A 324 7.56 13.78 4.35
CA GLU A 324 6.88 14.32 3.17
C GLU A 324 7.74 15.22 2.26
N GLY A 325 8.68 15.96 2.80
CA GLY A 325 9.55 16.84 2.00
C GLY A 325 8.80 17.92 1.23
N THR A 326 8.78 17.85 -0.09
CA THR A 326 8.04 18.76 -0.99
C THR A 326 7.07 17.96 -1.89
N GLY A 327 6.15 17.22 -1.31
CA GLY A 327 5.15 16.40 -2.00
C GLY A 327 5.55 14.93 -1.96
N ASP A 328 5.14 14.28 -0.93
CA ASP A 328 4.94 12.84 -0.77
C ASP A 328 6.08 11.96 -1.34
N GLN A 329 7.32 12.33 -1.04
CA GLN A 329 8.50 11.70 -1.63
C GLN A 329 9.15 10.65 -0.74
N GLY A 330 8.73 10.56 0.52
CA GLY A 330 9.33 9.68 1.50
C GLY A 330 10.82 9.93 1.74
N LEU A 331 11.45 9.03 2.42
CA LEU A 331 12.91 9.00 2.54
C LEU A 331 13.53 8.54 1.20
N THR A 332 14.72 8.98 0.95
CA THR A 332 15.53 8.43 -0.13
C THR A 332 16.55 7.52 0.53
N PRO A 333 16.42 6.20 0.41
CA PRO A 333 17.30 5.28 1.11
C PRO A 333 18.76 5.58 0.88
N GLU A 334 19.53 5.58 1.95
CA GLU A 334 21.00 5.74 1.90
C GLU A 334 21.62 4.47 1.32
N ASN A 335 22.83 4.60 0.77
CA ASN A 335 23.65 3.48 0.30
C ASN A 335 25.09 3.89 0.60
N THR A 336 25.61 3.44 1.72
CA THR A 336 26.86 3.89 2.33
C THR A 336 28.07 3.54 1.47
N ASP A 337 28.17 2.33 0.98
CA ASP A 337 29.27 1.89 0.13
C ASP A 337 29.14 2.33 -1.35
N GLY A 338 27.90 2.62 -1.80
CA GLY A 338 27.55 3.12 -3.14
C GLY A 338 27.70 2.09 -4.26
N THR A 339 27.65 0.80 -3.99
CA THR A 339 27.94 -0.25 -4.98
C THR A 339 26.88 -1.30 -5.24
N ASP A 340 26.09 -1.73 -4.28
CA ASP A 340 25.06 -2.77 -4.39
C ASP A 340 23.67 -2.30 -3.92
N GLU A 341 23.05 -2.93 -2.95
CA GLU A 341 21.71 -2.55 -2.46
C GLU A 341 21.80 -1.31 -1.55
N PRO A 342 20.74 -0.58 -1.28
CA PRO A 342 20.71 0.44 -0.22
C PRO A 342 20.82 -0.20 1.16
N ASP A 343 21.24 0.60 2.15
CA ASP A 343 21.58 0.12 3.50
C ASP A 343 20.49 -0.76 4.11
N TYR A 344 19.23 -0.39 4.01
CA TYR A 344 18.08 -1.15 4.55
C TYR A 344 17.84 -2.54 3.91
N LEU A 345 18.62 -2.90 2.90
CA LEU A 345 18.58 -4.20 2.21
C LEU A 345 19.94 -4.87 2.16
N ASP A 346 20.95 -4.26 2.75
CA ASP A 346 22.34 -4.72 2.69
C ASP A 346 22.81 -5.15 4.08
N SER A 347 23.03 -6.40 4.30
CA SER A 347 23.45 -6.98 5.59
C SER A 347 24.93 -6.78 5.94
N ASP A 348 25.67 -5.95 5.18
CA ASP A 348 27.08 -5.56 5.38
C ASP A 348 27.28 -4.21 4.68
N THR A 349 26.62 -3.18 5.23
CA THR A 349 26.36 -1.85 4.64
C THR A 349 27.61 -1.11 4.14
N ASP A 350 28.75 -1.27 4.80
CA ASP A 350 30.00 -0.64 4.41
C ASP A 350 30.98 -1.61 3.71
N ASN A 351 30.55 -2.88 3.59
CA ASN A 351 31.31 -3.95 2.90
C ASN A 351 32.67 -4.25 3.54
N ASP A 352 32.73 -4.22 4.86
CA ASP A 352 33.98 -4.42 5.62
C ASP A 352 34.20 -5.86 6.12
N LEU A 353 33.25 -6.77 5.82
CA LEU A 353 33.22 -8.20 6.21
C LEU A 353 32.66 -8.47 7.61
N VAL A 354 32.24 -7.49 8.36
CA VAL A 354 31.47 -7.65 9.59
C VAL A 354 30.00 -7.35 9.27
N PRO A 355 29.06 -8.25 9.49
CA PRO A 355 27.66 -7.99 9.20
C PRO A 355 27.04 -6.96 10.16
N ASP A 356 26.13 -6.13 9.63
CA ASP A 356 25.40 -5.08 10.35
C ASP A 356 24.73 -5.59 11.62
N ASN A 357 24.16 -6.79 11.59
CA ASN A 357 23.65 -7.49 12.76
C ASN A 357 24.68 -7.56 13.91
N ASN A 358 25.96 -7.72 13.60
CA ASN A 358 27.01 -7.77 14.59
C ASN A 358 27.35 -6.37 15.10
N GLU A 359 27.56 -5.45 14.18
CA GLU A 359 28.01 -4.10 14.50
C GLU A 359 26.96 -3.23 15.14
N GLY A 360 25.72 -3.32 14.64
CA GLY A 360 24.57 -2.60 15.20
C GLY A 360 24.16 -3.11 16.59
N ASN A 361 24.51 -4.35 16.93
CA ASN A 361 24.05 -5.00 18.15
C ASN A 361 25.16 -5.40 19.14
N ASP A 362 26.43 -5.08 18.89
CA ASP A 362 27.55 -5.33 19.83
C ASP A 362 27.80 -4.10 20.73
N PHE A 363 26.97 -3.91 21.75
CA PHE A 363 27.08 -2.79 22.70
C PHE A 363 28.22 -2.93 23.70
N ASN A 364 28.86 -4.09 23.77
CA ASN A 364 29.94 -4.37 24.69
C ASN A 364 31.31 -4.45 24.02
N PHE A 365 31.36 -4.35 22.69
CA PHE A 365 32.55 -4.35 21.86
C PHE A 365 33.41 -5.61 22.02
N ASP A 366 32.78 -6.78 22.05
CA ASP A 366 33.48 -8.07 22.12
C ASP A 366 33.45 -8.86 20.79
N GLY A 367 32.95 -8.26 19.73
CA GLY A 367 32.85 -8.84 18.39
C GLY A 367 31.72 -9.85 18.24
N VAL A 368 30.78 -9.85 19.19
CA VAL A 368 29.63 -10.75 19.17
C VAL A 368 28.36 -9.95 19.51
N PRO A 369 27.31 -10.00 18.68
CA PRO A 369 26.10 -9.24 18.94
C PRO A 369 25.48 -9.61 20.31
N ASP A 370 25.11 -8.60 21.09
CA ASP A 370 24.45 -8.73 22.39
C ASP A 370 22.98 -9.12 22.25
N GLN A 371 22.36 -8.78 21.10
CA GLN A 371 21.02 -9.17 20.68
C GLN A 371 21.13 -10.14 19.49
N THR A 372 20.16 -11.01 19.31
CA THR A 372 20.26 -12.04 18.25
C THR A 372 18.89 -12.45 17.76
N PHE A 373 18.80 -12.66 16.48
CA PHE A 373 17.61 -13.19 15.81
C PHE A 373 17.08 -14.46 16.45
N THR A 374 15.79 -14.47 16.78
CA THR A 374 15.08 -15.60 17.40
C THR A 374 14.18 -16.38 16.43
N GLY A 375 13.78 -15.77 15.33
CA GLY A 375 12.82 -16.27 14.36
C GLY A 375 11.38 -16.21 14.88
N THR A 376 11.11 -15.26 15.77
CA THR A 376 9.76 -14.96 16.25
C THR A 376 9.55 -13.45 16.24
N ASP A 377 8.43 -13.05 15.74
CA ASP A 377 7.89 -11.71 15.72
C ASP A 377 6.47 -11.80 16.31
N THR A 378 6.22 -11.12 17.42
CA THR A 378 5.00 -11.33 18.23
C THR A 378 3.89 -10.37 17.87
N ASP A 379 4.16 -9.19 17.41
CA ASP A 379 3.21 -8.16 16.97
C ASP A 379 3.11 -8.03 15.45
N GLU A 380 3.94 -8.78 14.74
CA GLU A 380 3.90 -8.89 13.28
C GLU A 380 4.27 -7.58 12.55
N ASP A 381 5.23 -6.81 13.13
CA ASP A 381 5.71 -5.55 12.54
C ASP A 381 6.97 -5.71 11.66
N GLY A 382 7.54 -6.92 11.61
CA GLY A 382 8.75 -7.25 10.87
C GLY A 382 9.99 -7.38 11.76
N LEU A 383 10.12 -6.61 12.82
CA LEU A 383 11.26 -6.69 13.73
C LEU A 383 11.19 -7.95 14.60
N ASP A 384 12.25 -8.74 14.64
CA ASP A 384 12.30 -10.00 15.45
C ASP A 384 12.30 -9.71 16.95
N ASP A 385 11.50 -10.46 17.75
CA ASP A 385 11.44 -10.39 19.22
C ASP A 385 12.83 -10.33 19.90
N GLY A 386 13.89 -10.77 19.22
CA GLY A 386 15.26 -10.75 19.74
C GLY A 386 15.87 -9.36 19.78
N TYR A 387 15.38 -8.45 18.99
CA TYR A 387 15.84 -7.07 18.85
C TYR A 387 14.97 -6.06 19.59
N GLU A 388 13.72 -6.35 19.85
CA GLU A 388 12.76 -5.47 20.49
C GLU A 388 12.99 -5.16 21.99
N GLY A 389 13.95 -5.72 22.60
CA GLY A 389 14.27 -5.46 24.00
C GLY A 389 13.32 -6.10 25.02
N SER A 390 12.59 -5.32 25.83
CA SER A 390 11.78 -5.87 26.93
C SER A 390 10.26 -5.82 26.71
N ASN A 391 9.81 -5.17 25.68
CA ASN A 391 8.41 -5.05 25.32
C ASN A 391 8.22 -5.61 23.91
N LEU A 392 7.70 -6.77 23.77
CA LEU A 392 7.50 -7.51 22.53
C LEU A 392 6.10 -7.26 21.95
N ASN A 393 5.52 -6.12 22.18
CA ASN A 393 4.14 -5.84 21.84
C ASN A 393 3.83 -4.36 22.05
N ASP A 394 4.74 -3.50 21.76
CA ASP A 394 4.48 -2.08 21.60
C ASP A 394 4.07 -1.80 20.15
N PRO A 395 3.06 -1.07 19.95
CA PRO A 395 2.63 -0.81 18.58
C PRO A 395 3.67 0.07 17.88
N TYR A 396 4.24 -0.43 16.81
CA TYR A 396 5.01 0.30 15.82
C TYR A 396 6.02 1.30 16.37
N LEU A 397 7.17 0.80 16.75
CA LEU A 397 8.35 1.62 16.91
C LEU A 397 9.28 1.36 15.72
N VAL A 398 9.03 2.03 14.62
CA VAL A 398 9.81 1.94 13.37
C VAL A 398 11.32 2.18 13.53
N ASN A 399 11.79 2.34 14.74
CA ASN A 399 13.17 2.59 15.07
C ASN A 399 13.61 1.93 16.40
N ASP A 400 12.86 0.96 16.94
CA ASP A 400 13.12 0.26 18.19
C ASP A 400 13.61 1.17 19.35
N GLU A 401 12.94 2.30 19.57
CA GLU A 401 13.32 3.30 20.60
C GLU A 401 14.68 3.98 20.34
N ILE A 402 15.32 3.80 19.19
CA ILE A 402 16.53 4.54 18.81
C ILE A 402 16.12 5.97 18.45
N THR A 403 16.51 6.92 19.27
CA THR A 403 16.10 8.33 19.10
C THR A 403 17.20 9.21 18.51
N ASP A 404 18.43 8.77 18.57
CA ASP A 404 19.63 9.42 18.03
C ASP A 404 20.66 8.34 17.67
N PRO A 405 20.60 7.78 16.44
CA PRO A 405 21.49 6.69 16.03
C PRO A 405 22.98 6.96 16.32
N ALA A 406 23.43 8.21 16.17
CA ALA A 406 24.80 8.61 16.47
C ALA A 406 25.23 8.45 17.94
N THR A 407 24.29 8.17 18.85
CA THR A 407 24.57 7.98 20.28
C THR A 407 24.00 6.69 20.83
N ASP A 408 23.05 6.11 20.14
CA ASP A 408 22.32 4.93 20.61
C ASP A 408 22.87 3.64 19.99
N LEU A 409 23.50 3.71 18.81
CA LEU A 409 24.18 2.58 18.16
C LEU A 409 25.68 2.51 18.55
N PRO A 410 26.33 1.33 18.38
CA PRO A 410 27.75 1.18 18.60
C PRO A 410 28.59 2.09 17.69
N ASP A 411 29.57 2.77 18.29
CA ASP A 411 30.54 3.64 17.64
C ASP A 411 31.83 3.54 18.46
N THR A 412 32.80 2.80 17.93
CA THR A 412 34.02 2.40 18.65
C THR A 412 34.99 3.55 18.82
N ASP A 413 35.24 4.34 17.80
CA ASP A 413 36.20 5.44 17.83
C ASP A 413 35.60 6.78 18.23
N GLY A 414 34.26 6.92 18.19
CA GLY A 414 33.50 8.12 18.55
C GLY A 414 33.68 9.26 17.56
N THR A 415 34.03 8.96 16.33
CA THR A 415 34.25 9.94 15.28
C THR A 415 33.64 9.56 13.96
N GLU A 416 33.74 9.86 12.89
CA GLU A 416 33.19 9.51 11.57
C GLU A 416 31.72 9.07 11.61
N ASP A 417 31.38 7.76 11.55
CA ASP A 417 30.02 7.26 11.63
C ASP A 417 29.91 6.15 12.71
N VAL A 418 28.79 5.47 12.83
CA VAL A 418 28.59 4.29 13.68
C VAL A 418 29.19 3.07 13.01
N ASN A 419 29.53 2.02 13.77
CA ASN A 419 30.32 0.91 13.24
C ASN A 419 29.77 0.34 11.94
N TYR A 420 28.50 0.00 11.84
CA TYR A 420 27.93 -0.63 10.63
C TYR A 420 28.00 0.24 9.35
N ARG A 421 28.55 1.47 9.45
CA ARG A 421 28.79 2.43 8.35
C ARG A 421 30.21 2.95 8.30
N ASP A 422 31.11 2.41 9.10
CA ASP A 422 32.48 2.89 9.20
C ASP A 422 33.48 1.76 8.92
N ILE A 423 34.09 1.76 7.77
CA ILE A 423 35.04 0.75 7.32
C ILE A 423 36.31 0.66 8.18
N ASP A 424 36.55 1.59 9.13
CA ASP A 424 37.71 1.66 10.05
C ASP A 424 37.19 1.90 11.47
N ASP A 425 36.44 0.93 12.01
CA ASP A 425 35.67 1.02 13.25
C ASP A 425 36.38 1.61 14.46
N ASP A 426 37.65 1.28 14.64
CA ASP A 426 38.44 1.74 15.79
C ASP A 426 39.25 3.00 15.50
N GLY A 427 39.24 3.50 14.25
CA GLY A 427 39.87 4.74 13.85
C GLY A 427 41.39 4.72 13.91
N ASP A 428 42.02 3.54 13.85
CA ASP A 428 43.48 3.43 13.92
C ASP A 428 44.19 3.72 12.57
N GLY A 429 43.41 3.75 11.47
CA GLY A 429 43.83 4.02 10.10
C GLY A 429 44.12 2.76 9.29
N LEU A 430 43.63 1.64 9.72
CA LEU A 430 43.58 0.37 9.03
C LEU A 430 42.11 0.01 8.85
N ASP A 431 41.68 -0.26 7.63
CA ASP A 431 40.32 -0.65 7.38
C ASP A 431 40.03 -2.05 7.97
N THR A 432 38.86 -2.29 8.54
CA THR A 432 38.45 -3.54 9.22
C THR A 432 38.76 -4.81 8.40
N PRO A 433 38.59 -4.85 7.06
CA PRO A 433 39.01 -6.02 6.27
C PRO A 433 40.52 -6.29 6.27
N ASP A 434 41.37 -5.29 6.50
CA ASP A 434 42.80 -5.43 6.60
C ASP A 434 43.25 -5.94 7.99
N GLU A 435 42.33 -6.02 8.94
CA GLU A 435 42.51 -6.54 10.29
C GLU A 435 42.14 -8.02 10.43
N ASP A 436 41.59 -8.65 9.40
CA ASP A 436 41.52 -10.12 9.29
C ASP A 436 42.93 -10.71 9.21
N THR A 437 43.58 -10.79 10.36
CA THR A 437 44.98 -11.18 10.49
C THR A 437 45.24 -12.64 10.16
N ASN A 438 44.22 -13.49 10.30
CA ASN A 438 44.32 -14.92 9.98
C ASN A 438 43.94 -15.22 8.53
N GLY A 439 43.25 -14.30 7.82
CA GLY A 439 42.88 -14.38 6.41
C GLY A 439 41.76 -15.35 6.13
N ASP A 440 40.83 -15.55 7.07
CA ASP A 440 39.68 -16.45 6.91
C ASP A 440 38.42 -15.74 6.45
N GLY A 441 38.38 -14.40 6.39
CA GLY A 441 37.29 -13.57 5.95
C GLY A 441 36.33 -13.21 7.09
N ASP A 442 36.78 -13.21 8.35
CA ASP A 442 35.99 -12.94 9.53
C ASP A 442 36.83 -12.15 10.55
N PRO A 443 36.86 -10.81 10.46
CA PRO A 443 37.62 -9.95 11.39
C PRO A 443 37.22 -10.12 12.85
N THR A 444 35.98 -10.52 13.12
CA THR A 444 35.43 -10.59 14.51
C THR A 444 36.16 -11.59 15.40
N ASN A 445 36.87 -12.54 14.81
CA ASN A 445 37.56 -13.60 15.53
C ASN A 445 39.06 -13.37 15.75
N ASP A 446 39.61 -12.26 15.23
CA ASP A 446 41.02 -11.91 15.34
C ASP A 446 41.27 -11.00 16.54
N ASP A 447 42.09 -11.45 17.49
CA ASP A 447 42.54 -10.71 18.71
C ASP A 447 44.05 -10.97 18.87
N THR A 448 44.85 -10.17 18.22
CA THR A 448 46.32 -10.33 18.26
C THR A 448 46.92 -9.83 19.57
N SER A 449 46.24 -8.91 20.26
CA SER A 449 46.65 -8.41 21.56
C SER A 449 46.36 -9.40 22.68
N GLY A 450 45.33 -10.26 22.53
CA GLY A 450 44.88 -11.24 23.52
C GLY A 450 44.18 -10.60 24.72
N ASN A 451 43.60 -9.42 24.54
CA ASN A 451 42.89 -8.70 25.59
C ASN A 451 41.38 -9.03 25.66
N GLY A 452 40.83 -9.66 24.60
CA GLY A 452 39.45 -10.08 24.48
C GLY A 452 38.57 -9.13 23.66
N THR A 453 39.15 -8.09 23.10
CA THR A 453 38.53 -7.23 22.07
C THR A 453 39.13 -7.64 20.74
N PRO A 454 38.33 -7.85 19.69
CA PRO A 454 38.83 -8.12 18.33
C PRO A 454 39.70 -6.97 17.81
N ASP A 455 40.60 -7.27 16.87
CA ASP A 455 41.54 -6.29 16.35
C ASP A 455 40.82 -5.08 15.74
N TYR A 456 39.73 -5.28 15.00
CA TYR A 456 38.96 -4.23 14.34
C TYR A 456 38.22 -3.25 15.31
N LEU A 457 38.15 -3.60 16.59
CA LEU A 457 37.57 -2.75 17.65
C LEU A 457 38.63 -2.28 18.67
N ASP A 458 39.94 -2.57 18.44
CA ASP A 458 41.03 -2.28 19.40
C ASP A 458 42.10 -1.35 18.82
N PRO A 459 41.96 -0.02 18.95
CA PRO A 459 42.87 0.95 18.34
C PRO A 459 44.33 0.85 18.82
N ASP A 460 44.62 0.02 19.83
CA ASP A 460 45.97 -0.23 20.33
C ASP A 460 46.65 -1.39 19.58
N THR A 461 45.89 -2.12 18.73
CA THR A 461 46.42 -3.20 17.89
C THR A 461 46.87 -2.69 16.52
N THR A 462 47.48 -1.51 16.45
CA THR A 462 48.18 -1.12 15.21
C THR A 462 48.89 -2.35 14.67
N ASN A 463 48.33 -2.94 13.64
CA ASN A 463 48.79 -4.17 13.04
C ASN A 463 50.29 -3.98 12.82
N SER A 464 51.05 -4.56 13.66
CA SER A 464 52.49 -4.39 13.61
C SER A 464 52.94 -5.15 12.37
N ASP A 465 52.93 -4.45 11.25
CA ASP A 465 53.85 -4.82 10.18
C ASP A 465 55.18 -5.17 10.86
N PRO A 466 55.54 -6.45 10.87
CA PRO A 466 56.58 -6.90 11.77
C PRO A 466 57.90 -6.18 11.49
N ASP A 467 58.41 -5.48 12.46
CA ASP A 467 59.81 -5.07 12.51
C ASP A 467 60.65 -6.31 12.78
N THR A 468 60.74 -7.20 11.78
CA THR A 468 61.39 -8.53 11.92
C THR A 468 62.86 -8.42 12.22
N ASP A 469 63.53 -7.29 11.91
CA ASP A 469 64.94 -7.07 12.16
C ASP A 469 65.23 -6.12 13.34
N GLY A 470 64.16 -5.55 13.96
CA GLY A 470 64.26 -4.74 15.15
C GLY A 470 64.94 -3.38 14.98
N ASP A 471 64.90 -2.82 13.78
CA ASP A 471 65.52 -1.52 13.47
C ASP A 471 64.59 -0.30 13.70
N GLY A 472 63.34 -0.53 14.05
CA GLY A 472 62.32 0.49 14.29
C GLY A 472 61.65 1.01 13.02
N VAL A 473 61.78 0.30 11.91
CA VAL A 473 61.09 0.57 10.62
C VAL A 473 60.31 -0.68 10.22
N LYS A 474 58.99 -0.53 10.02
CA LYS A 474 58.14 -1.64 9.56
C LYS A 474 58.61 -2.28 8.26
N ASP A 475 58.55 -3.60 8.13
CA ASP A 475 59.08 -4.38 6.98
C ASP A 475 58.45 -3.99 5.63
N SER A 476 57.25 -3.35 5.59
CA SER A 476 56.55 -2.93 4.37
C SER A 476 56.93 -1.55 3.82
N THR A 477 57.83 -0.81 4.45
CA THR A 477 58.25 0.51 3.96
C THR A 477 59.52 0.50 3.09
#